data_090205e8554ac61fb0d1cf117bdfe457
#
_entry.id   090205e8554ac61fb0d1cf117bdfe457
#
_cell.length_a   1.000
_cell.length_b   1.000
_cell.length_c   1.000
_cell.angle_alpha   90.00
_cell.angle_beta   90.00
_cell.angle_gamma   90.00
#
_symmetry.space_group_name_H-M   'P 1'
#
loop_
_entity.id
_entity.type
_entity.pdbx_description
1 polymer ?
#
loop_
_entity_poly.entity_id
_entity_poly.type
_entity_poly.pdbx_seq_one_letter_code
_entity_poly.pdbx_strand_id
1 'polypeptide(L)'
;MSNENALLSSLVEKIKNDTLVLPSLPEIALRIRKMAEDPQVNLNQMADIISHDPAMSARMMKIANSAFLGRSVHVNSLHQAVTRIGLRYIKNIVTAMAVEQLFVSHSSLIKGLMGKVWHDTLEVAATALAAMQLYNSNLKNSPVNFDTMTLAGLIHNIGALPILTEAEKNLDQFGDKDFIEHCIEDLAGNIGGSILRSWEFPEELVAVAEKWNNQDPSDKVCYIDFIRIAAIQKGYCKDKTEARIALKPYVERGLISGVDFNRSPEFVALYHDMKQLFV
;
A
#
# COMPACT_ATOMS: atom_id res chain seq x y z
N MET A 1 13.61 -19.18 -27.97
CA MET A 1 13.55 -18.30 -26.79
C MET A 1 12.13 -18.44 -26.29
N SER A 2 11.91 -18.87 -25.05
CA SER A 2 10.57 -19.03 -24.52
C SER A 2 9.87 -17.66 -24.48
N ASN A 3 8.54 -17.65 -24.63
CA ASN A 3 7.71 -16.42 -24.54
C ASN A 3 7.94 -15.65 -23.23
N GLU A 4 8.41 -16.35 -22.20
CA GLU A 4 8.82 -15.81 -20.89
C GLU A 4 9.87 -14.72 -20.98
N ASN A 5 10.91 -14.93 -21.78
CA ASN A 5 11.96 -13.93 -21.97
C ASN A 5 11.49 -12.70 -22.78
N ALA A 6 10.37 -12.80 -23.50
CA ALA A 6 9.93 -11.73 -24.38
C ALA A 6 9.21 -10.59 -23.62
N LEU A 7 8.32 -10.89 -22.66
CA LEU A 7 7.68 -9.84 -21.85
C LEU A 7 8.70 -9.18 -20.93
N LEU A 8 9.52 -9.97 -20.24
CA LEU A 8 10.57 -9.46 -19.37
C LEU A 8 11.53 -8.56 -20.16
N SER A 9 11.99 -9.02 -21.34
CA SER A 9 12.85 -8.23 -22.22
C SER A 9 12.17 -6.96 -22.72
N SER A 10 10.90 -7.04 -23.12
CA SER A 10 10.10 -5.90 -23.57
C SER A 10 9.91 -4.87 -22.45
N LEU A 11 9.59 -5.32 -21.24
CA LEU A 11 9.44 -4.44 -20.07
C LEU A 11 10.78 -3.78 -19.71
N VAL A 12 11.87 -4.56 -19.65
CA VAL A 12 13.22 -4.05 -19.37
C VAL A 12 13.65 -3.03 -20.43
N GLU A 13 13.38 -3.30 -21.71
CA GLU A 13 13.67 -2.37 -22.79
C GLU A 13 12.86 -1.07 -22.67
N LYS A 14 11.55 -1.18 -22.40
CA LYS A 14 10.68 -0.02 -22.19
C LYS A 14 11.10 0.82 -20.99
N ILE A 15 11.54 0.17 -19.90
CA ILE A 15 12.09 0.86 -18.73
C ILE A 15 13.39 1.60 -19.10
N LYS A 16 14.33 0.92 -19.80
CA LYS A 16 15.60 1.52 -20.20
C LYS A 16 15.44 2.70 -21.16
N ASN A 17 14.45 2.63 -22.04
CA ASN A 17 14.19 3.65 -23.06
C ASN A 17 13.19 4.72 -22.57
N ASP A 18 12.75 4.66 -21.31
CA ASP A 18 11.74 5.56 -20.72
C ASP A 18 10.42 5.62 -21.52
N THR A 19 10.04 4.47 -22.11
CA THR A 19 8.83 4.33 -22.95
C THR A 19 7.73 3.53 -22.27
N LEU A 20 7.97 3.03 -21.05
CA LEU A 20 6.94 2.37 -20.25
C LEU A 20 5.90 3.41 -19.82
N VAL A 21 4.64 3.17 -20.19
CA VAL A 21 3.53 4.05 -19.78
C VAL A 21 3.26 3.82 -18.31
N LEU A 22 3.60 4.81 -17.49
CA LEU A 22 3.30 4.81 -16.06
C LEU A 22 1.90 5.36 -15.79
N PRO A 23 1.17 4.82 -14.79
CA PRO A 23 -0.14 5.35 -14.44
C PRO A 23 -0.03 6.78 -13.89
N SER A 24 -1.00 7.62 -14.23
CA SER A 24 -1.14 8.95 -13.62
C SER A 24 -1.84 8.85 -12.27
N LEU A 25 -1.43 9.69 -11.32
CA LEU A 25 -2.15 9.79 -10.05
C LEU A 25 -3.57 10.32 -10.32
N PRO A 26 -4.63 9.67 -9.82
CA PRO A 26 -6.00 10.11 -10.04
C PRO A 26 -6.23 11.58 -9.62
N GLU A 27 -7.05 12.29 -10.40
CA GLU A 27 -7.28 13.73 -10.23
C GLU A 27 -7.70 14.12 -8.81
N ILE A 28 -8.57 13.30 -8.19
CA ILE A 28 -9.02 13.56 -6.81
C ILE A 28 -7.83 13.54 -5.81
N ALA A 29 -6.88 12.62 -5.99
CA ALA A 29 -5.70 12.55 -5.14
C ALA A 29 -4.78 13.77 -5.36
N LEU A 30 -4.59 14.19 -6.61
CA LEU A 30 -3.82 15.40 -6.94
C LEU A 30 -4.45 16.65 -6.31
N ARG A 31 -5.77 16.82 -6.43
CA ARG A 31 -6.49 17.96 -5.82
C ARG A 31 -6.35 17.98 -4.31
N ILE A 32 -6.59 16.85 -3.64
CA ILE A 32 -6.51 16.74 -2.19
C ILE A 32 -5.07 16.99 -1.70
N ARG A 33 -4.06 16.44 -2.40
CA ARG A 33 -2.65 16.68 -2.05
C ARG A 33 -2.29 18.16 -2.16
N LYS A 34 -2.64 18.80 -3.27
CA LYS A 34 -2.40 20.22 -3.50
C LYS A 34 -3.08 21.10 -2.44
N MET A 35 -4.33 20.77 -2.10
CA MET A 35 -5.05 21.51 -1.06
C MET A 35 -4.45 21.31 0.32
N ALA A 36 -3.99 20.11 0.65
CA ALA A 36 -3.38 19.85 1.95
C ALA A 36 -2.04 20.59 2.17
N GLU A 37 -1.44 21.09 1.10
CA GLU A 37 -0.21 21.90 1.11
C GLU A 37 -0.50 23.41 1.18
N ASP A 38 -1.74 23.84 0.95
CA ASP A 38 -2.15 25.24 1.02
C ASP A 38 -2.44 25.63 2.49
N PRO A 39 -1.68 26.58 3.06
CA PRO A 39 -1.90 27.06 4.44
C PRO A 39 -3.27 27.68 4.67
N GLN A 40 -3.96 28.12 3.62
CA GLN A 40 -5.27 28.77 3.70
C GLN A 40 -6.43 27.76 3.63
N VAL A 41 -6.15 26.49 3.32
CA VAL A 41 -7.20 25.47 3.21
C VAL A 41 -7.75 25.12 4.59
N ASN A 42 -9.05 24.93 4.65
CA ASN A 42 -9.74 24.45 5.85
C ASN A 42 -10.40 23.07 5.61
N LEU A 43 -10.73 22.42 6.71
CA LEU A 43 -11.35 21.09 6.69
C LEU A 43 -12.71 21.04 6.00
N ASN A 44 -13.46 22.14 5.96
CA ASN A 44 -14.74 22.20 5.27
C ASN A 44 -14.56 22.13 3.75
N GLN A 45 -13.62 22.90 3.20
CA GLN A 45 -13.27 22.84 1.78
C GLN A 45 -12.82 21.42 1.37
N MET A 46 -12.09 20.73 2.25
CA MET A 46 -11.68 19.35 2.02
C MET A 46 -12.89 18.40 2.01
N ALA A 47 -13.81 18.57 2.97
CA ALA A 47 -15.05 17.77 3.01
C ALA A 47 -15.91 18.01 1.76
N ASP A 48 -16.01 19.23 1.28
CA ASP A 48 -16.76 19.57 0.08
C ASP A 48 -16.24 18.83 -1.16
N ILE A 49 -14.93 18.77 -1.34
CA ILE A 49 -14.33 18.03 -2.46
C ILE A 49 -14.59 16.52 -2.34
N ILE A 50 -14.39 15.95 -1.15
CA ILE A 50 -14.62 14.52 -0.90
C ILE A 50 -16.10 14.16 -1.10
N SER A 51 -17.02 15.09 -0.82
CA SER A 51 -18.46 14.87 -0.96
C SER A 51 -18.92 14.56 -2.39
N HIS A 52 -18.13 14.96 -3.40
CA HIS A 52 -18.43 14.68 -4.80
C HIS A 52 -18.21 13.18 -5.18
N ASP A 53 -17.50 12.42 -4.32
CA ASP A 53 -17.33 10.98 -4.47
C ASP A 53 -18.07 10.24 -3.32
N PRO A 54 -19.23 9.62 -3.60
CA PRO A 54 -20.00 8.91 -2.57
C PRO A 54 -19.25 7.74 -1.94
N ALA A 55 -18.43 7.00 -2.72
CA ALA A 55 -17.68 5.87 -2.22
C ALA A 55 -16.57 6.35 -1.25
N MET A 56 -15.88 7.41 -1.62
CA MET A 56 -14.87 8.04 -0.78
C MET A 56 -15.49 8.62 0.51
N SER A 57 -16.63 9.30 0.38
CA SER A 57 -17.38 9.81 1.53
C SER A 57 -17.77 8.71 2.52
N ALA A 58 -18.32 7.58 2.03
CA ALA A 58 -18.68 6.45 2.86
C ALA A 58 -17.46 5.85 3.59
N ARG A 59 -16.32 5.72 2.91
CA ARG A 59 -15.06 5.25 3.53
C ARG A 59 -14.52 6.22 4.57
N MET A 60 -14.56 7.54 4.33
CA MET A 60 -14.17 8.53 5.33
C MET A 60 -15.02 8.43 6.60
N MET A 61 -16.35 8.25 6.45
CA MET A 61 -17.25 8.02 7.57
C MET A 61 -16.90 6.74 8.33
N LYS A 62 -16.59 5.64 7.63
CA LYS A 62 -16.20 4.36 8.22
C LYS A 62 -14.89 4.49 9.01
N ILE A 63 -13.87 5.10 8.42
CA ILE A 63 -12.56 5.34 9.07
C ILE A 63 -12.74 6.21 10.33
N ALA A 64 -13.51 7.30 10.23
CA ALA A 64 -13.77 8.19 11.35
C ALA A 64 -14.50 7.51 12.52
N ASN A 65 -15.29 6.48 12.24
CA ASN A 65 -16.04 5.69 13.23
C ASN A 65 -15.33 4.39 13.62
N SER A 66 -14.12 4.14 13.12
CA SER A 66 -13.35 2.94 13.46
C SER A 66 -12.90 2.96 14.93
N ALA A 67 -12.71 1.78 15.51
CA ALA A 67 -12.16 1.62 16.85
C ALA A 67 -10.76 2.24 16.97
N PHE A 68 -9.99 2.29 15.88
CA PHE A 68 -8.67 2.91 15.83
C PHE A 68 -8.69 4.40 16.20
N LEU A 69 -9.66 5.18 15.71
CA LEU A 69 -9.80 6.61 16.08
C LEU A 69 -10.45 6.81 17.45
N GLY A 70 -10.79 5.71 18.14
CA GLY A 70 -10.91 5.54 19.59
C GLY A 70 -11.81 6.51 20.34
N ARG A 71 -12.95 6.95 19.75
CA ARG A 71 -13.85 7.90 20.41
C ARG A 71 -15.26 7.35 20.56
N SER A 72 -15.81 7.51 21.76
CA SER A 72 -17.15 7.05 22.14
C SER A 72 -18.29 7.74 21.38
N VAL A 73 -18.04 8.87 20.72
CA VAL A 73 -19.06 9.63 19.98
C VAL A 73 -19.01 9.28 18.52
N HIS A 74 -20.10 8.72 17.99
CA HIS A 74 -20.26 8.40 16.57
C HIS A 74 -20.40 9.70 15.74
N VAL A 75 -19.66 9.80 14.62
CA VAL A 75 -19.83 10.90 13.65
C VAL A 75 -20.90 10.54 12.63
N ASN A 76 -21.77 11.52 12.34
CA ASN A 76 -22.93 11.34 11.47
C ASN A 76 -22.84 12.19 10.19
N SER A 77 -21.76 12.96 9.99
CA SER A 77 -21.57 13.77 8.80
C SER A 77 -20.13 13.69 8.30
N LEU A 78 -19.96 13.91 6.98
CA LEU A 78 -18.63 13.94 6.36
C LEU A 78 -17.74 15.03 6.95
N HIS A 79 -18.29 16.21 7.25
CA HIS A 79 -17.53 17.30 7.90
C HIS A 79 -16.99 16.90 9.28
N GLN A 80 -17.83 16.20 10.08
CA GLN A 80 -17.37 15.66 11.36
C GLN A 80 -16.29 14.56 11.16
N ALA A 81 -16.45 13.71 10.13
CA ALA A 81 -15.47 12.68 9.81
C ALA A 81 -14.13 13.31 9.42
N VAL A 82 -14.15 14.28 8.51
CA VAL A 82 -12.96 15.02 8.03
C VAL A 82 -12.28 15.75 9.20
N THR A 83 -13.06 16.38 10.09
CA THR A 83 -12.54 17.07 11.29
C THR A 83 -11.90 16.08 12.25
N ARG A 84 -12.49 14.90 12.44
CA ARG A 84 -11.96 13.86 13.34
C ARG A 84 -10.67 13.25 12.80
N ILE A 85 -10.63 12.97 11.50
CA ILE A 85 -9.48 12.40 10.80
C ILE A 85 -8.33 13.42 10.76
N GLY A 86 -8.63 14.68 10.41
CA GLY A 86 -7.65 15.74 10.28
C GLY A 86 -7.00 15.82 8.90
N LEU A 87 -6.59 17.01 8.52
CA LEU A 87 -6.13 17.34 7.18
C LEU A 87 -4.96 16.47 6.70
N ARG A 88 -3.99 16.24 7.57
CA ARG A 88 -2.80 15.43 7.27
C ARG A 88 -3.15 13.98 6.91
N TYR A 89 -4.02 13.35 7.69
CA TYR A 89 -4.44 11.96 7.49
C TYR A 89 -5.30 11.81 6.23
N ILE A 90 -6.18 12.78 5.96
CA ILE A 90 -7.04 12.77 4.77
C ILE A 90 -6.24 12.71 3.49
N LYS A 91 -5.17 13.51 3.38
CA LYS A 91 -4.27 13.49 2.21
C LYS A 91 -3.81 12.07 1.86
N ASN A 92 -3.28 11.36 2.84
CA ASN A 92 -2.75 10.01 2.63
C ASN A 92 -3.85 8.98 2.40
N ILE A 93 -4.95 9.05 3.15
CA ILE A 93 -6.09 8.13 3.01
C ILE A 93 -6.75 8.29 1.63
N VAL A 94 -7.02 9.53 1.19
CA VAL A 94 -7.62 9.78 -0.14
C VAL A 94 -6.69 9.34 -1.25
N THR A 95 -5.39 9.60 -1.13
CA THR A 95 -4.41 9.13 -2.11
C THR A 95 -4.41 7.61 -2.22
N ALA A 96 -4.42 6.93 -1.09
CA ALA A 96 -4.47 5.47 -1.01
C ALA A 96 -5.74 4.90 -1.66
N MET A 97 -6.90 5.48 -1.36
CA MET A 97 -8.18 5.08 -1.96
C MET A 97 -8.23 5.34 -3.47
N ALA A 98 -7.63 6.44 -3.93
CA ALA A 98 -7.58 6.76 -5.34
C ALA A 98 -6.69 5.78 -6.13
N VAL A 99 -5.64 5.25 -5.52
CA VAL A 99 -4.78 4.21 -6.12
C VAL A 99 -5.56 2.94 -6.43
N GLU A 100 -6.54 2.55 -5.62
CA GLU A 100 -7.43 1.40 -5.89
C GLU A 100 -8.11 1.51 -7.26
N GLN A 101 -8.52 2.71 -7.66
CA GLN A 101 -9.23 2.95 -8.92
C GLN A 101 -8.38 2.67 -10.17
N LEU A 102 -7.07 2.51 -10.00
CA LEU A 102 -6.14 2.17 -11.08
C LEU A 102 -6.15 0.66 -11.41
N PHE A 103 -6.62 -0.18 -10.48
CA PHE A 103 -6.65 -1.65 -10.64
C PHE A 103 -7.90 -2.11 -11.40
N VAL A 104 -8.01 -1.71 -12.66
CA VAL A 104 -9.12 -2.06 -13.55
C VAL A 104 -8.61 -2.68 -14.86
N SER A 105 -9.29 -3.74 -15.34
CA SER A 105 -8.97 -4.43 -16.59
C SER A 105 -10.24 -4.95 -17.25
N HIS A 106 -10.21 -5.06 -18.57
CA HIS A 106 -11.27 -5.66 -19.40
C HIS A 106 -11.04 -7.16 -19.65
N SER A 107 -9.80 -7.64 -19.54
CA SER A 107 -9.47 -9.05 -19.62
C SER A 107 -9.84 -9.79 -18.34
N SER A 108 -10.52 -10.93 -18.45
CA SER A 108 -10.88 -11.75 -17.28
C SER A 108 -9.64 -12.26 -16.51
N LEU A 109 -8.58 -12.66 -17.25
CA LEU A 109 -7.32 -13.10 -16.66
C LEU A 109 -6.65 -11.96 -15.88
N ILE A 110 -6.42 -10.83 -16.55
CA ILE A 110 -5.73 -9.68 -15.93
C ILE A 110 -6.54 -9.08 -14.79
N LYS A 111 -7.88 -9.01 -14.95
CA LYS A 111 -8.78 -8.60 -13.86
C LYS A 111 -8.64 -9.49 -12.63
N GLY A 112 -8.52 -10.82 -12.83
CA GLY A 112 -8.27 -11.77 -11.73
C GLY A 112 -6.93 -11.53 -11.05
N LEU A 113 -5.86 -11.29 -11.83
CA LEU A 113 -4.53 -10.98 -11.30
C LEU A 113 -4.49 -9.64 -10.59
N MET A 114 -5.09 -8.58 -11.15
CA MET A 114 -5.23 -7.28 -10.49
C MET A 114 -5.98 -7.40 -9.16
N GLY A 115 -7.08 -8.17 -9.14
CA GLY A 115 -7.84 -8.43 -7.92
C GLY A 115 -7.00 -9.17 -6.87
N LYS A 116 -6.19 -10.15 -7.27
CA LYS A 116 -5.25 -10.84 -6.37
C LYS A 116 -4.20 -9.89 -5.82
N VAL A 117 -3.52 -9.13 -6.69
CA VAL A 117 -2.49 -8.17 -6.29
C VAL A 117 -3.07 -7.14 -5.31
N TRP A 118 -4.26 -6.60 -5.62
CA TRP A 118 -4.92 -5.64 -4.73
C TRP A 118 -5.29 -6.27 -3.38
N HIS A 119 -5.89 -7.46 -3.40
CA HIS A 119 -6.22 -8.20 -2.17
C HIS A 119 -4.97 -8.44 -1.30
N ASP A 120 -3.88 -8.90 -1.90
CA ASP A 120 -2.62 -9.16 -1.18
C ASP A 120 -2.02 -7.85 -0.65
N THR A 121 -2.14 -6.75 -1.40
CA THR A 121 -1.76 -5.40 -0.95
C THR A 121 -2.53 -4.97 0.31
N LEU A 122 -3.84 -5.20 0.36
CA LEU A 122 -4.66 -4.89 1.53
C LEU A 122 -4.27 -5.74 2.76
N GLU A 123 -4.00 -7.02 2.56
CA GLU A 123 -3.55 -7.93 3.62
C GLU A 123 -2.19 -7.49 4.21
N VAL A 124 -1.23 -7.12 3.34
CA VAL A 124 0.06 -6.58 3.75
C VAL A 124 -0.13 -5.26 4.50
N ALA A 125 -0.94 -4.34 3.99
CA ALA A 125 -1.20 -3.06 4.63
C ALA A 125 -1.83 -3.22 6.03
N ALA A 126 -2.85 -4.07 6.16
CA ALA A 126 -3.51 -4.33 7.45
C ALA A 126 -2.54 -4.96 8.47
N THR A 127 -1.73 -5.94 8.03
CA THR A 127 -0.74 -6.60 8.87
C THR A 127 0.35 -5.63 9.32
N ALA A 128 0.88 -4.82 8.40
CA ALA A 128 1.92 -3.82 8.69
C ALA A 128 1.42 -2.75 9.67
N LEU A 129 0.19 -2.26 9.48
CA LEU A 129 -0.45 -1.30 10.39
C LEU A 129 -0.64 -1.88 11.79
N ALA A 130 -1.12 -3.12 11.91
CA ALA A 130 -1.31 -3.78 13.19
C ALA A 130 0.02 -3.99 13.93
N ALA A 131 1.07 -4.46 13.23
CA ALA A 131 2.40 -4.63 13.79
C ALA A 131 2.99 -3.29 14.25
N MET A 132 2.90 -2.25 13.40
CA MET A 132 3.36 -0.91 13.75
C MET A 132 2.62 -0.34 14.95
N GLN A 133 1.30 -0.57 15.06
CA GLN A 133 0.50 -0.06 16.17
C GLN A 133 0.92 -0.70 17.50
N LEU A 134 1.20 -2.00 17.52
CA LEU A 134 1.76 -2.68 18.69
C LEU A 134 3.13 -2.14 19.06
N TYR A 135 4.00 -1.93 18.07
CA TYR A 135 5.29 -1.30 18.30
C TYR A 135 5.15 0.10 18.91
N ASN A 136 4.28 0.93 18.34
CA ASN A 136 4.05 2.31 18.79
C ASN A 136 3.46 2.38 20.20
N SER A 137 2.62 1.40 20.63
CA SER A 137 2.01 1.38 21.97
C SER A 137 3.03 1.34 23.10
N ASN A 138 4.25 0.87 22.81
CA ASN A 138 5.35 0.77 23.75
C ASN A 138 6.31 1.98 23.72
N LEU A 139 6.03 2.99 22.88
CA LEU A 139 6.93 4.11 22.66
C LEU A 139 6.26 5.45 22.98
N LYS A 140 7.01 6.38 23.58
CA LYS A 140 6.56 7.77 23.76
C LYS A 140 6.62 8.57 22.46
N ASN A 141 7.65 8.33 21.65
CA ASN A 141 7.87 8.96 20.35
C ASN A 141 8.24 7.87 19.34
N SER A 142 7.44 7.69 18.33
CA SER A 142 7.70 6.73 17.26
C SER A 142 8.23 7.43 16.01
N PRO A 143 9.21 6.84 15.30
CA PRO A 143 9.65 7.34 14.01
C PRO A 143 8.65 7.09 12.88
N VAL A 144 7.61 6.29 13.13
CA VAL A 144 6.58 5.91 12.15
C VAL A 144 5.19 6.29 12.64
N ASN A 145 4.33 6.70 11.72
CA ASN A 145 2.96 7.15 12.02
C ASN A 145 1.94 6.42 11.14
N PHE A 146 0.69 6.47 11.58
CA PHE A 146 -0.41 5.71 10.99
C PHE A 146 -0.75 6.13 9.54
N ASP A 147 -0.82 7.41 9.27
CA ASP A 147 -1.24 7.94 7.97
C ASP A 147 -0.23 7.60 6.86
N THR A 148 1.06 7.80 7.14
CA THR A 148 2.12 7.44 6.21
C THR A 148 2.23 5.92 6.04
N MET A 149 2.06 5.14 7.13
CA MET A 149 2.04 3.67 7.04
C MET A 149 0.86 3.16 6.22
N THR A 150 -0.33 3.77 6.36
CA THR A 150 -1.50 3.43 5.55
C THR A 150 -1.20 3.61 4.06
N LEU A 151 -0.63 4.76 3.70
CA LEU A 151 -0.26 5.04 2.31
C LEU A 151 0.84 4.08 1.84
N ALA A 152 1.91 3.90 2.62
CA ALA A 152 3.00 2.97 2.32
C ALA A 152 2.48 1.55 2.05
N GLY A 153 1.56 1.08 2.89
CA GLY A 153 0.93 -0.23 2.75
C GLY A 153 0.16 -0.40 1.43
N LEU A 154 -0.53 0.63 0.99
CA LEU A 154 -1.37 0.56 -0.21
C LEU A 154 -0.62 0.83 -1.53
N ILE A 155 0.57 1.44 -1.46
CA ILE A 155 1.38 1.74 -2.65
C ILE A 155 2.60 0.83 -2.82
N HIS A 156 2.93 -0.04 -1.83
CA HIS A 156 4.18 -0.80 -1.87
C HIS A 156 4.36 -1.63 -3.15
N ASN A 157 3.27 -2.16 -3.70
CA ASN A 157 3.30 -2.99 -4.90
C ASN A 157 2.66 -2.32 -6.14
N ILE A 158 2.65 -0.97 -6.20
CA ILE A 158 2.05 -0.20 -7.29
C ILE A 158 2.69 -0.52 -8.65
N GLY A 159 3.95 -0.93 -8.66
CA GLY A 159 4.67 -1.29 -9.89
C GLY A 159 4.13 -2.53 -10.59
N ALA A 160 3.27 -3.33 -9.97
CA ALA A 160 2.57 -4.42 -10.63
C ALA A 160 1.60 -3.94 -11.72
N LEU A 161 1.06 -2.71 -11.61
CA LEU A 161 0.08 -2.16 -12.56
C LEU A 161 0.59 -2.07 -14.00
N PRO A 162 1.74 -1.44 -14.30
CA PRO A 162 2.24 -1.37 -15.66
C PRO A 162 2.57 -2.74 -16.25
N ILE A 163 3.02 -3.69 -15.43
CA ILE A 163 3.31 -5.07 -15.85
C ILE A 163 2.01 -5.75 -16.30
N LEU A 164 0.96 -5.68 -15.49
CA LEU A 164 -0.35 -6.25 -15.81
C LEU A 164 -1.00 -5.56 -17.00
N THR A 165 -0.86 -4.24 -17.12
CA THR A 165 -1.36 -3.47 -18.27
C THR A 165 -0.64 -3.83 -19.56
N GLU A 166 0.66 -4.08 -19.51
CA GLU A 166 1.43 -4.50 -20.68
C GLU A 166 1.10 -5.94 -21.09
N ALA A 167 0.94 -6.83 -20.10
CA ALA A 167 0.49 -8.21 -20.37
C ALA A 167 -0.91 -8.22 -21.00
N GLU A 168 -1.83 -7.34 -20.58
CA GLU A 168 -3.17 -7.23 -21.18
C GLU A 168 -3.15 -6.86 -22.66
N LYS A 169 -2.21 -6.01 -23.09
CA LYS A 169 -2.07 -5.60 -24.49
C LYS A 169 -1.64 -6.74 -25.41
N ASN A 170 -0.98 -7.77 -24.86
CA ASN A 170 -0.33 -8.83 -25.61
C ASN A 170 -0.66 -10.22 -25.01
N LEU A 171 -1.92 -10.48 -24.69
CA LEU A 171 -2.37 -11.72 -24.02
C LEU A 171 -1.98 -13.00 -24.75
N ASP A 172 -1.98 -12.98 -26.10
CA ASP A 172 -1.59 -14.14 -26.91
C ASP A 172 -0.12 -14.54 -26.70
N GLN A 173 0.72 -13.62 -26.29
CA GLN A 173 2.15 -13.86 -26.04
C GLN A 173 2.46 -13.99 -24.54
N PHE A 174 1.72 -13.31 -23.67
CA PHE A 174 2.04 -13.14 -22.27
C PHE A 174 0.92 -13.61 -21.32
N GLY A 175 -0.05 -14.37 -21.81
CA GLY A 175 -1.20 -14.84 -21.04
C GLY A 175 -0.90 -15.97 -20.04
N ASP A 176 0.38 -16.31 -19.79
CA ASP A 176 0.76 -17.24 -18.74
C ASP A 176 0.79 -16.55 -17.37
N LYS A 177 -0.05 -17.05 -16.47
CA LYS A 177 -0.24 -16.46 -15.14
C LYS A 177 1.02 -16.51 -14.29
N ASP A 178 1.68 -17.66 -14.24
CA ASP A 178 2.83 -17.88 -13.35
C ASP A 178 4.00 -17.02 -13.82
N PHE A 179 4.11 -16.85 -15.12
CA PHE A 179 5.10 -15.97 -15.71
C PHE A 179 4.84 -14.48 -15.42
N ILE A 180 3.58 -14.02 -15.49
CA ILE A 180 3.23 -12.63 -15.11
C ILE A 180 3.55 -12.37 -13.63
N GLU A 181 3.22 -13.33 -12.76
CA GLU A 181 3.54 -13.24 -11.32
C GLU A 181 5.06 -13.14 -11.09
N HIS A 182 5.86 -13.90 -11.81
CA HIS A 182 7.33 -13.80 -11.75
C HIS A 182 7.86 -12.44 -12.24
N CYS A 183 7.31 -11.91 -13.32
CA CYS A 183 7.66 -10.54 -13.76
C CYS A 183 7.31 -9.48 -12.72
N ILE A 184 6.22 -9.65 -11.98
CA ILE A 184 5.84 -8.74 -10.88
C ILE A 184 6.88 -8.83 -9.76
N GLU A 185 7.29 -10.04 -9.35
CA GLU A 185 8.31 -10.23 -8.32
C GLU A 185 9.63 -9.55 -8.66
N ASP A 186 10.08 -9.65 -9.92
CA ASP A 186 11.37 -9.12 -10.37
C ASP A 186 11.38 -7.62 -10.61
N LEU A 187 10.30 -7.07 -11.20
CA LEU A 187 10.32 -5.71 -11.76
C LEU A 187 9.45 -4.70 -11.01
N ALA A 188 8.44 -5.15 -10.23
CA ALA A 188 7.48 -4.22 -9.64
C ALA A 188 8.13 -3.21 -8.68
N GLY A 189 9.20 -3.59 -7.99
CA GLY A 189 9.92 -2.67 -7.12
C GLY A 189 10.47 -1.45 -7.88
N ASN A 190 11.28 -1.70 -8.90
CA ASN A 190 11.89 -0.63 -9.70
C ASN A 190 10.85 0.25 -10.42
N ILE A 191 9.82 -0.39 -10.99
CA ILE A 191 8.72 0.32 -11.66
C ILE A 191 7.93 1.15 -10.65
N GLY A 192 7.64 0.59 -9.47
CA GLY A 192 6.95 1.27 -8.38
C GLY A 192 7.69 2.52 -7.91
N GLY A 193 9.01 2.43 -7.74
CA GLY A 193 9.85 3.59 -7.43
C GLY A 193 9.76 4.68 -8.50
N SER A 194 9.81 4.30 -9.78
CA SER A 194 9.67 5.25 -10.90
C SER A 194 8.30 5.94 -10.90
N ILE A 195 7.21 5.20 -10.65
CA ILE A 195 5.86 5.76 -10.52
C ILE A 195 5.82 6.80 -9.39
N LEU A 196 6.30 6.43 -8.20
CA LEU A 196 6.22 7.31 -7.03
C LEU A 196 7.07 8.56 -7.18
N ARG A 197 8.23 8.48 -7.85
CA ARG A 197 9.01 9.67 -8.22
C ARG A 197 8.28 10.55 -9.21
N SER A 198 7.64 9.98 -10.23
CA SER A 198 6.84 10.75 -11.18
C SER A 198 5.63 11.42 -10.53
N TRP A 199 5.15 10.89 -9.42
CA TRP A 199 4.09 11.47 -8.59
C TRP A 199 4.62 12.41 -7.51
N GLU A 200 5.93 12.69 -7.48
CA GLU A 200 6.59 13.57 -6.51
C GLU A 200 6.36 13.13 -5.04
N PHE A 201 6.43 11.81 -4.79
CA PHE A 201 6.37 11.28 -3.44
C PHE A 201 7.74 11.41 -2.73
N PRO A 202 7.75 11.57 -1.37
CA PRO A 202 8.98 11.55 -0.59
C PRO A 202 9.77 10.26 -0.79
N GLU A 203 11.11 10.35 -0.75
CA GLU A 203 12.01 9.21 -0.95
C GLU A 203 11.77 8.06 0.04
N GLU A 204 11.26 8.33 1.24
CA GLU A 204 10.88 7.26 2.19
C GLU A 204 9.76 6.35 1.64
N LEU A 205 8.80 6.89 0.88
CA LEU A 205 7.73 6.11 0.24
C LEU A 205 8.20 5.48 -1.07
N VAL A 206 9.05 6.16 -1.82
CA VAL A 206 9.73 5.59 -3.00
C VAL A 206 10.51 4.34 -2.60
N ALA A 207 11.31 4.44 -1.54
CA ALA A 207 12.09 3.33 -1.01
C ALA A 207 11.21 2.15 -0.53
N VAL A 208 10.01 2.42 -0.02
CA VAL A 208 9.03 1.36 0.29
C VAL A 208 8.71 0.55 -0.96
N ALA A 209 8.30 1.20 -2.05
CA ALA A 209 7.96 0.49 -3.29
C ALA A 209 9.16 -0.25 -3.90
N GLU A 210 10.35 0.33 -3.84
CA GLU A 210 11.55 -0.27 -4.43
C GLU A 210 12.09 -1.49 -3.67
N LYS A 211 11.90 -1.53 -2.34
CA LYS A 211 12.67 -2.44 -1.49
C LYS A 211 11.80 -3.32 -0.58
N TRP A 212 10.49 -3.29 -0.70
CA TRP A 212 9.60 -4.05 0.19
C TRP A 212 9.79 -5.57 0.10
N ASN A 213 10.15 -6.08 -1.07
CA ASN A 213 10.40 -7.50 -1.31
C ASN A 213 11.82 -7.96 -0.92
N ASN A 214 12.71 -7.04 -0.54
CA ASN A 214 14.00 -7.38 0.04
C ASN A 214 13.81 -7.74 1.53
N GLN A 215 14.39 -8.85 1.97
CA GLN A 215 14.22 -9.37 3.32
C GLN A 215 15.18 -8.73 4.35
N ASP A 216 16.21 -7.99 3.92
CA ASP A 216 17.19 -7.40 4.81
C ASP A 216 16.60 -6.26 5.63
N PRO A 217 16.73 -6.29 6.97
CA PRO A 217 16.28 -5.21 7.82
C PRO A 217 16.92 -3.87 7.48
N SER A 218 16.20 -2.78 7.70
CA SER A 218 16.76 -1.43 7.57
C SER A 218 17.66 -1.08 8.76
N ASP A 219 18.65 -0.18 8.58
CA ASP A 219 19.53 0.25 9.68
C ASP A 219 18.74 0.90 10.82
N LYS A 220 17.76 1.71 10.47
CA LYS A 220 16.84 2.38 11.41
C LYS A 220 15.42 1.93 11.17
N VAL A 221 14.61 1.90 12.24
CA VAL A 221 13.19 1.57 12.14
C VAL A 221 12.48 2.55 11.22
N CYS A 222 11.81 2.02 10.19
CA CYS A 222 11.09 2.79 9.19
C CYS A 222 9.90 2.00 8.63
N TYR A 223 9.12 2.61 7.74
CA TYR A 223 7.92 1.99 7.16
C TYR A 223 8.19 0.70 6.40
N ILE A 224 9.35 0.59 5.73
CA ILE A 224 9.74 -0.62 4.98
C ILE A 224 9.81 -1.84 5.89
N ASP A 225 10.32 -1.71 7.12
CA ASP A 225 10.45 -2.83 8.05
C ASP A 225 9.08 -3.48 8.32
N PHE A 226 8.04 -2.69 8.55
CA PHE A 226 6.70 -3.21 8.80
C PHE A 226 6.05 -3.81 7.56
N ILE A 227 6.30 -3.25 6.36
CA ILE A 227 5.86 -3.84 5.10
C ILE A 227 6.54 -5.18 4.87
N ARG A 228 7.86 -5.29 5.11
CA ARG A 228 8.60 -6.56 4.99
C ARG A 228 8.10 -7.62 5.97
N ILE A 229 7.91 -7.25 7.24
CA ILE A 229 7.31 -8.13 8.25
C ILE A 229 5.97 -8.67 7.75
N ALA A 230 5.11 -7.80 7.21
CA ALA A 230 3.81 -8.19 6.70
C ALA A 230 3.91 -9.06 5.43
N ALA A 231 4.80 -8.74 4.50
CA ALA A 231 5.04 -9.51 3.29
C ALA A 231 5.57 -10.91 3.62
N ILE A 232 6.54 -11.04 4.53
CA ILE A 232 7.05 -12.31 5.03
C ILE A 232 5.91 -13.14 5.63
N GLN A 233 5.06 -12.51 6.45
CA GLN A 233 3.91 -13.17 7.08
C GLN A 233 2.84 -13.61 6.06
N LYS A 234 2.67 -12.86 4.97
CA LYS A 234 1.75 -13.19 3.87
C LYS A 234 2.24 -14.35 3.00
N GLY A 235 3.52 -14.69 3.05
CA GLY A 235 4.10 -15.80 2.31
C GLY A 235 5.05 -15.41 1.17
N TYR A 236 5.56 -14.18 1.18
CA TYR A 236 6.64 -13.76 0.27
C TYR A 236 8.00 -14.33 0.70
N CYS A 237 8.02 -15.61 1.06
CA CYS A 237 9.19 -16.44 1.34
C CYS A 237 8.94 -17.83 0.75
N LYS A 238 10.00 -18.57 0.44
CA LYS A 238 9.91 -19.91 -0.17
C LYS A 238 9.13 -20.89 0.70
N ASP A 239 9.36 -20.84 2.00
CA ASP A 239 8.69 -21.71 2.97
C ASP A 239 8.59 -21.07 4.38
N LYS A 240 7.90 -21.77 5.28
CA LYS A 240 7.71 -21.32 6.67
C LYS A 240 9.01 -21.22 7.48
N THR A 241 10.02 -22.00 7.15
CA THR A 241 11.31 -22.01 7.85
C THR A 241 12.09 -20.76 7.50
N GLU A 242 12.17 -20.43 6.20
CA GLU A 242 12.76 -19.20 5.71
C GLU A 242 12.03 -17.97 6.30
N ALA A 243 10.70 -17.96 6.30
CA ALA A 243 9.91 -16.89 6.90
C ALA A 243 10.25 -16.66 8.39
N ARG A 244 10.38 -17.74 9.17
CA ARG A 244 10.78 -17.64 10.60
C ARG A 244 12.19 -17.10 10.78
N ILE A 245 13.13 -17.47 9.89
CA ILE A 245 14.50 -16.94 9.90
C ILE A 245 14.49 -15.46 9.55
N ALA A 246 13.78 -15.06 8.50
CA ALA A 246 13.69 -13.67 8.04
C ALA A 246 13.03 -12.73 9.07
N LEU A 247 12.14 -13.26 9.95
CA LEU A 247 11.52 -12.46 11.01
C LEU A 247 12.42 -12.25 12.24
N LYS A 248 13.45 -13.07 12.47
CA LYS A 248 14.32 -12.96 13.67
C LYS A 248 14.94 -11.58 13.86
N PRO A 249 15.54 -10.93 12.85
CA PRO A 249 16.13 -9.60 13.03
C PRO A 249 15.12 -8.54 13.49
N TYR A 250 13.86 -8.65 13.07
CA TYR A 250 12.80 -7.73 13.51
C TYR A 250 12.36 -8.00 14.95
N VAL A 251 12.42 -9.26 15.41
CA VAL A 251 12.23 -9.62 16.83
C VAL A 251 13.35 -9.05 17.69
N GLU A 252 14.61 -9.25 17.28
CA GLU A 252 15.80 -8.76 17.98
C GLU A 252 15.81 -7.23 18.12
N ARG A 253 15.27 -6.52 17.13
CA ARG A 253 15.10 -5.07 17.15
C ARG A 253 13.84 -4.59 17.87
N GLY A 254 13.02 -5.51 18.38
CA GLY A 254 11.80 -5.20 19.14
C GLY A 254 10.63 -4.65 18.32
N LEU A 255 10.63 -4.85 16.99
CA LEU A 255 9.51 -4.42 16.12
C LEU A 255 8.29 -5.34 16.27
N ILE A 256 8.52 -6.60 16.55
CA ILE A 256 7.52 -7.63 16.82
C ILE A 256 7.92 -8.46 18.04
N SER A 257 6.95 -8.99 18.77
CA SER A 257 7.18 -9.73 20.02
C SER A 257 7.78 -11.13 19.85
N GLY A 258 7.72 -11.68 18.63
CA GLY A 258 8.24 -12.99 18.28
C GLY A 258 7.86 -13.37 16.87
N VAL A 259 8.40 -14.46 16.33
CA VAL A 259 8.12 -14.91 14.96
C VAL A 259 6.67 -15.37 14.74
N ASP A 260 5.94 -15.66 15.80
CA ASP A 260 4.51 -16.02 15.79
C ASP A 260 3.64 -14.85 16.31
N PHE A 261 4.12 -13.60 16.24
CA PHE A 261 3.45 -12.38 16.75
C PHE A 261 2.00 -12.23 16.26
N ASN A 262 1.73 -12.70 15.06
CA ASN A 262 0.41 -12.64 14.40
C ASN A 262 -0.66 -13.51 15.06
N ARG A 263 -0.30 -14.35 16.03
CA ARG A 263 -1.23 -15.19 16.80
C ARG A 263 -1.63 -14.59 18.12
N SER A 264 -1.01 -13.49 18.55
CA SER A 264 -1.40 -12.86 19.81
C SER A 264 -2.81 -12.25 19.68
N PRO A 265 -3.64 -12.35 20.74
CA PRO A 265 -5.00 -11.78 20.74
C PRO A 265 -5.01 -10.29 20.41
N GLU A 266 -4.01 -9.54 20.90
CA GLU A 266 -3.86 -8.11 20.67
C GLU A 266 -3.59 -7.82 19.19
N PHE A 267 -2.70 -8.59 18.55
CA PHE A 267 -2.43 -8.44 17.12
C PHE A 267 -3.67 -8.77 16.29
N VAL A 268 -4.35 -9.89 16.58
CA VAL A 268 -5.53 -10.33 15.84
C VAL A 268 -6.64 -9.27 15.90
N ALA A 269 -6.88 -8.68 17.07
CA ALA A 269 -7.86 -7.61 17.24
C ALA A 269 -7.48 -6.39 16.37
N LEU A 270 -6.24 -5.91 16.47
CA LEU A 270 -5.75 -4.77 15.68
C LEU A 270 -5.77 -5.07 14.18
N TYR A 271 -5.35 -6.26 13.76
CA TYR A 271 -5.41 -6.64 12.35
C TYR A 271 -6.84 -6.57 11.80
N HIS A 272 -7.83 -7.08 12.54
CA HIS A 272 -9.23 -6.99 12.13
C HIS A 272 -9.69 -5.53 12.02
N ASP A 273 -9.35 -4.69 13.00
CA ASP A 273 -9.68 -3.26 12.98
C ASP A 273 -9.03 -2.57 11.76
N MET A 274 -7.74 -2.83 11.49
CA MET A 274 -7.04 -2.25 10.33
C MET A 274 -7.64 -2.74 9.01
N LYS A 275 -7.97 -4.03 8.89
CA LYS A 275 -8.59 -4.59 7.70
C LYS A 275 -9.94 -3.94 7.41
N GLN A 276 -10.74 -3.63 8.43
CA GLN A 276 -12.02 -2.94 8.29
C GLN A 276 -11.89 -1.53 7.67
N LEU A 277 -10.72 -0.90 7.71
CA LEU A 277 -10.50 0.41 7.08
C LEU A 277 -10.50 0.33 5.55
N PHE A 278 -10.22 -0.85 4.99
CA PHE A 278 -10.02 -1.06 3.56
C PHE A 278 -11.19 -1.76 2.85
N VAL A 279 -12.15 -2.30 3.58
CA VAL A 279 -13.27 -3.09 3.02
C VAL A 279 -14.59 -2.31 3.05
#